data_cb7965477c88364edbec46cc17056c54
#
_entry.id   cb7965477c88364edbec46cc17056c54
#
_cell.length_a   1.000
_cell.length_b   1.000
_cell.length_c   1.000
_cell.angle_alpha   90.00
_cell.angle_beta   90.00
_cell.angle_gamma   90.00
#
_symmetry.space_group_name_H-M   'P 1'
#
loop_
_entity.id
_entity.type
_entity.pdbx_description
1 polymer ?
#
loop_
_entity_poly.entity_id
_entity_poly.type
_entity_poly.pdbx_seq_one_letter_code
_entity_poly.pdbx_strand_id
1 'polypeptide(L)'
;MAFKINSIFNSTTLSMANDSHKVIYVNRQNISENPHNKEIYSTENIELLSYGIEDKGLLEPIIVSVLEKGSSPENTKYQIISGHRRMKAIARIIERNSPKADQFDYIPCIVRSIPKSIEQDDLTEYEELIDGNLFNRDKSEAERAKELELKKKILETRRKKGERVPGKLLELIAEDMKISVHQAKKLDSINRNASESVKTAFEQGSLSTDAAYEFSRTDKATQDEALRQLADEPSKTAKAVRTAIRQEQNEKPKPPKETKTPKPTESVPNNCEVSAYLSRIIAKLEKITLTNEQAHEMNRRLSAVEDYLDQIKTV
;
A
#
# COMPACT_ATOMS: atom_id res chain seq x y z
N MET A 1 -2.77 2.65 -28.17
CA MET A 1 -3.70 1.72 -27.50
C MET A 1 -3.68 2.03 -26.03
N ALA A 2 -4.79 2.51 -25.45
CA ALA A 2 -4.89 2.75 -24.01
C ALA A 2 -4.92 1.38 -23.30
N PHE A 3 -3.94 1.12 -22.47
CA PHE A 3 -3.85 -0.10 -21.67
C PHE A 3 -4.87 0.03 -20.51
N LYS A 4 -5.93 -0.76 -20.52
CA LYS A 4 -6.92 -0.74 -19.44
C LYS A 4 -6.36 -1.53 -18.26
N ILE A 5 -6.11 -0.86 -17.14
CA ILE A 5 -5.62 -1.44 -15.87
C ILE A 5 -6.51 -2.57 -15.37
N ASN A 6 -7.82 -2.49 -15.63
CA ASN A 6 -8.75 -3.61 -15.37
C ASN A 6 -8.26 -4.96 -15.92
N SER A 7 -7.40 -4.99 -16.95
CA SER A 7 -6.83 -6.23 -17.44
C SER A 7 -5.71 -6.82 -16.58
N ILE A 8 -5.04 -5.99 -15.76
CA ILE A 8 -3.97 -6.47 -14.87
C ILE A 8 -4.57 -7.10 -13.61
N PHE A 9 -5.62 -6.47 -13.06
CA PHE A 9 -6.31 -6.97 -11.86
C PHE A 9 -7.44 -7.97 -12.19
N ASN A 10 -8.00 -7.94 -13.41
CA ASN A 10 -9.17 -8.74 -13.82
C ASN A 10 -8.87 -9.86 -14.83
N SER A 11 -7.62 -10.20 -15.11
CA SER A 11 -7.31 -11.26 -16.07
C SER A 11 -7.91 -12.63 -15.68
N THR A 12 -8.15 -12.85 -14.39
CA THR A 12 -8.77 -14.05 -13.85
C THR A 12 -10.30 -13.94 -13.78
N THR A 13 -10.85 -12.72 -13.69
CA THR A 13 -12.28 -12.49 -13.47
C THR A 13 -13.09 -12.53 -14.78
N LEU A 14 -12.48 -12.22 -15.92
CA LEU A 14 -13.16 -12.21 -17.23
C LEU A 14 -13.46 -13.61 -17.79
N SER A 15 -12.69 -14.63 -17.42
CA SER A 15 -12.95 -16.03 -17.83
C SER A 15 -14.10 -16.68 -17.05
N MET A 16 -14.48 -16.09 -15.91
CA MET A 16 -15.53 -16.62 -15.02
C MET A 16 -16.88 -15.92 -15.16
N ALA A 17 -17.00 -14.97 -16.06
CA ALA A 17 -18.23 -14.20 -16.26
C ALA A 17 -19.43 -15.05 -16.76
N ASN A 18 -19.22 -16.30 -17.13
CA ASN A 18 -20.26 -17.20 -17.63
C ASN A 18 -20.86 -18.14 -16.58
N ASP A 19 -20.27 -18.26 -15.39
CA ASP A 19 -20.78 -19.16 -14.37
C ASP A 19 -21.26 -18.40 -13.13
N SER A 20 -22.47 -17.81 -13.31
CA SER A 20 -23.39 -17.67 -12.20
C SER A 20 -23.21 -16.53 -11.21
N HIS A 21 -24.06 -15.57 -11.38
CA HIS A 21 -24.60 -14.77 -10.29
C HIS A 21 -25.76 -15.50 -9.57
N LYS A 22 -25.69 -16.84 -9.44
CA LYS A 22 -26.72 -17.60 -8.76
C LYS A 22 -26.61 -17.35 -7.26
N VAL A 23 -27.66 -16.79 -6.69
CA VAL A 23 -27.78 -16.65 -5.24
C VAL A 23 -28.14 -18.02 -4.65
N ILE A 24 -27.38 -18.47 -3.68
CA ILE A 24 -27.67 -19.65 -2.85
C ILE A 24 -27.88 -19.21 -1.40
N TYR A 25 -28.64 -19.99 -0.65
CA TYR A 25 -28.83 -19.75 0.76
C TYR A 25 -27.92 -20.67 1.56
N VAL A 26 -27.02 -20.10 2.35
CA VAL A 26 -26.00 -20.81 3.12
C VAL A 26 -26.31 -20.65 4.61
N ASN A 27 -26.25 -21.75 5.36
CA ASN A 27 -26.37 -21.66 6.80
C ASN A 27 -25.25 -20.78 7.36
N ARG A 28 -25.61 -19.77 8.16
CA ARG A 28 -24.65 -18.78 8.71
C ARG A 28 -23.48 -19.41 9.47
N GLN A 29 -23.69 -20.58 10.08
CA GLN A 29 -22.65 -21.31 10.82
C GLN A 29 -21.54 -21.85 9.89
N ASN A 30 -21.82 -21.97 8.60
CA ASN A 30 -20.88 -22.41 7.59
C ASN A 30 -20.15 -21.25 6.89
N ILE A 31 -20.37 -20.02 7.35
CA ILE A 31 -19.76 -18.81 6.79
C ILE A 31 -18.75 -18.26 7.81
N SER A 32 -17.48 -18.19 7.44
CA SER A 32 -16.41 -17.61 8.25
C SER A 32 -15.96 -16.26 7.70
N GLU A 33 -15.51 -15.38 8.58
CA GLU A 33 -14.85 -14.13 8.18
C GLU A 33 -13.46 -14.42 7.61
N ASN A 34 -13.04 -13.61 6.63
CA ASN A 34 -11.66 -13.59 6.22
C ASN A 34 -10.83 -12.83 7.29
N PRO A 35 -9.78 -13.44 7.88
CA PRO A 35 -8.98 -12.82 8.93
C PRO A 35 -8.31 -11.52 8.46
N HIS A 36 -7.88 -11.44 7.21
CA HIS A 36 -7.22 -10.28 6.63
C HIS A 36 -8.12 -9.05 6.50
N ASN A 37 -9.46 -9.23 6.54
CA ASN A 37 -10.38 -8.09 6.47
C ASN A 37 -10.17 -7.10 7.63
N LYS A 38 -9.85 -7.59 8.83
CA LYS A 38 -9.63 -6.76 10.02
C LYS A 38 -8.34 -5.93 9.93
N GLU A 39 -7.38 -6.38 9.15
CA GLU A 39 -6.11 -5.69 8.96
C GLU A 39 -6.26 -4.41 8.13
N ILE A 40 -7.21 -4.42 7.18
CA ILE A 40 -7.41 -3.35 6.21
C ILE A 40 -8.57 -2.44 6.61
N TYR A 41 -9.72 -3.03 7.00
CA TYR A 41 -10.99 -2.33 7.12
C TYR A 41 -11.50 -2.24 8.56
N SER A 42 -11.96 -1.04 8.92
CA SER A 42 -12.64 -0.79 10.18
C SER A 42 -14.06 -1.37 10.20
N THR A 43 -14.58 -1.57 11.40
CA THR A 43 -15.94 -2.10 11.63
C THR A 43 -16.86 -1.07 12.25
N GLU A 44 -16.66 0.21 11.97
CA GLU A 44 -17.47 1.31 12.49
C GLU A 44 -18.90 1.27 11.95
N ASN A 45 -19.83 1.85 12.72
CA ASN A 45 -21.24 1.99 12.38
C ASN A 45 -21.98 0.67 12.08
N ILE A 46 -21.56 -0.45 12.69
CA ILE A 46 -22.22 -1.76 12.53
C ILE A 46 -23.63 -1.73 13.15
N GLU A 47 -23.79 -1.00 14.26
CA GLU A 47 -25.06 -0.91 14.96
C GLU A 47 -26.17 -0.29 14.09
N LEU A 48 -25.87 0.84 13.45
CA LEU A 48 -26.81 1.48 12.53
C LEU A 48 -27.16 0.58 11.33
N LEU A 49 -26.16 -0.11 10.79
CA LEU A 49 -26.36 -1.06 9.69
C LEU A 49 -27.24 -2.25 10.15
N SER A 50 -27.10 -2.71 11.41
CA SER A 50 -27.90 -3.80 11.95
C SER A 50 -29.38 -3.46 12.02
N TYR A 51 -29.74 -2.25 12.45
CA TYR A 51 -31.13 -1.79 12.42
C TYR A 51 -31.69 -1.71 10.99
N GLY A 52 -30.89 -1.24 10.04
CA GLY A 52 -31.30 -1.20 8.64
C GLY A 52 -31.57 -2.59 8.05
N ILE A 53 -30.70 -3.58 8.36
CA ILE A 53 -30.87 -4.97 7.92
C ILE A 53 -32.04 -5.64 8.64
N GLU A 54 -32.24 -5.37 9.91
CA GLU A 54 -33.36 -5.88 10.70
C GLU A 54 -34.72 -5.39 10.14
N ASP A 55 -34.78 -4.14 9.70
CA ASP A 55 -36.00 -3.54 9.16
C ASP A 55 -36.31 -4.04 7.73
N LYS A 56 -35.33 -4.00 6.83
CA LYS A 56 -35.51 -4.19 5.38
C LYS A 56 -35.02 -5.53 4.87
N GLY A 57 -34.40 -6.37 5.71
CA GLY A 57 -33.70 -7.57 5.28
C GLY A 57 -32.34 -7.27 4.64
N LEU A 58 -31.67 -8.31 4.22
CA LEU A 58 -30.38 -8.21 3.51
C LEU A 58 -30.62 -7.94 2.03
N LEU A 59 -30.49 -6.68 1.60
CA LEU A 59 -30.78 -6.26 0.23
C LEU A 59 -29.75 -6.79 -0.80
N GLU A 60 -28.50 -6.98 -0.39
CA GLU A 60 -27.43 -7.48 -1.24
C GLU A 60 -26.86 -8.77 -0.67
N PRO A 61 -26.69 -9.84 -1.48
CA PRO A 61 -26.11 -11.09 -1.04
C PRO A 61 -24.64 -10.90 -0.62
N ILE A 62 -24.17 -11.77 0.28
CA ILE A 62 -22.76 -11.84 0.68
C ILE A 62 -21.99 -12.61 -0.39
N ILE A 63 -20.82 -12.12 -0.77
CA ILE A 63 -19.94 -12.81 -1.72
C ILE A 63 -18.99 -13.69 -0.92
N VAL A 64 -18.97 -14.98 -1.24
CA VAL A 64 -18.17 -15.98 -0.53
C VAL A 64 -17.36 -16.85 -1.49
N SER A 65 -16.25 -17.40 -0.99
CA SER A 65 -15.51 -18.49 -1.63
C SER A 65 -15.70 -19.79 -0.88
N VAL A 66 -15.45 -20.92 -1.55
CA VAL A 66 -15.46 -22.23 -0.89
C VAL A 66 -14.17 -22.40 -0.12
N LEU A 67 -14.25 -22.48 1.21
CA LEU A 67 -13.13 -22.76 2.10
C LEU A 67 -12.84 -24.26 2.18
N GLU A 68 -13.85 -25.04 2.54
CA GLU A 68 -13.79 -26.49 2.60
C GLU A 68 -15.01 -27.08 1.88
N LYS A 69 -14.76 -27.88 0.85
CA LYS A 69 -15.84 -28.51 0.08
C LYS A 69 -16.38 -29.74 0.84
N GLY A 70 -17.63 -29.67 1.29
CA GLY A 70 -18.35 -30.76 1.87
C GLY A 70 -18.97 -31.68 0.82
N SER A 71 -19.54 -32.82 1.28
CA SER A 71 -20.28 -33.77 0.44
C SER A 71 -21.59 -33.18 -0.11
N SER A 72 -22.13 -32.17 0.55
CA SER A 72 -23.31 -31.41 0.14
C SER A 72 -23.10 -29.94 0.38
N PRO A 73 -23.93 -29.06 -0.22
CA PRO A 73 -23.87 -27.59 0.05
C PRO A 73 -24.02 -27.27 1.55
N GLU A 74 -24.79 -28.07 2.29
CA GLU A 74 -25.02 -27.90 3.73
C GLU A 74 -23.76 -28.17 4.57
N ASN A 75 -22.86 -29.01 4.07
CA ASN A 75 -21.62 -29.39 4.75
C ASN A 75 -20.40 -28.64 4.17
N THR A 76 -20.63 -27.75 3.20
CA THR A 76 -19.57 -26.92 2.61
C THR A 76 -19.36 -25.69 3.46
N LYS A 77 -18.11 -25.40 3.82
CA LYS A 77 -17.74 -24.18 4.52
C LYS A 77 -17.28 -23.10 3.54
N TYR A 78 -17.67 -21.90 3.84
CA TYR A 78 -17.43 -20.73 3.00
C TYR A 78 -16.68 -19.64 3.76
N GLN A 79 -15.89 -18.88 3.05
CA GLN A 79 -15.20 -17.71 3.56
C GLN A 79 -15.70 -16.44 2.87
N ILE A 80 -15.91 -15.38 3.61
CA ILE A 80 -16.41 -14.12 3.08
C ILE A 80 -15.32 -13.42 2.27
N ILE A 81 -15.63 -13.08 1.02
CA ILE A 81 -14.85 -12.16 0.17
C ILE A 81 -15.37 -10.73 0.34
N SER A 82 -16.69 -10.53 0.27
CA SER A 82 -17.32 -9.23 0.43
C SER A 82 -18.61 -9.34 1.23
N GLY A 83 -18.83 -8.36 2.14
CA GLY A 83 -20.01 -8.32 3.00
C GLY A 83 -19.71 -8.58 4.48
N HIS A 84 -18.47 -8.50 4.93
CA HIS A 84 -18.06 -8.67 6.33
C HIS A 84 -18.87 -7.79 7.30
N ARG A 85 -19.12 -6.51 6.94
CA ARG A 85 -19.94 -5.61 7.77
C ARG A 85 -21.38 -6.07 7.89
N ARG A 86 -21.97 -6.57 6.77
CA ARG A 86 -23.33 -7.14 6.74
C ARG A 86 -23.43 -8.35 7.64
N MET A 87 -22.44 -9.25 7.58
CA MET A 87 -22.38 -10.42 8.45
C MET A 87 -22.26 -10.04 9.93
N LYS A 88 -21.42 -9.06 10.28
CA LYS A 88 -21.32 -8.53 11.63
C LYS A 88 -22.60 -7.86 12.10
N ALA A 89 -23.28 -7.15 11.22
CA ALA A 89 -24.57 -6.54 11.54
C ALA A 89 -25.63 -7.61 11.84
N ILE A 90 -25.66 -8.71 11.09
CA ILE A 90 -26.51 -9.86 11.36
C ILE A 90 -26.16 -10.49 12.72
N ALA A 91 -24.87 -10.65 13.03
CA ALA A 91 -24.45 -11.16 14.34
C ALA A 91 -24.99 -10.26 15.49
N ARG A 92 -24.99 -8.93 15.32
CA ARG A 92 -25.58 -7.99 16.28
C ARG A 92 -27.11 -8.16 16.46
N ILE A 93 -27.84 -8.44 15.36
CA ILE A 93 -29.28 -8.71 15.43
C ILE A 93 -29.54 -9.95 16.28
N ILE A 94 -28.72 -11.01 16.09
CA ILE A 94 -28.82 -12.26 16.82
C ILE A 94 -28.45 -12.08 18.30
N GLU A 95 -27.35 -11.37 18.60
CA GLU A 95 -26.90 -11.07 19.96
C GLU A 95 -27.95 -10.29 20.77
N ARG A 96 -28.73 -9.43 20.12
CA ARG A 96 -29.85 -8.69 20.74
C ARG A 96 -31.10 -9.56 20.95
N ASN A 97 -31.11 -10.81 20.55
CA ASN A 97 -32.29 -11.69 20.59
C ASN A 97 -33.51 -11.05 19.89
N SER A 98 -33.28 -10.41 18.75
CA SER A 98 -34.39 -9.82 17.98
C SER A 98 -35.41 -10.87 17.56
N PRO A 99 -36.71 -10.55 17.55
CA PRO A 99 -37.74 -11.45 17.00
C PRO A 99 -37.55 -11.82 15.55
N LYS A 100 -36.73 -11.06 14.82
CA LYS A 100 -36.40 -11.34 13.40
C LYS A 100 -35.09 -12.13 13.23
N ALA A 101 -34.43 -12.55 14.32
CA ALA A 101 -33.13 -13.24 14.25
C ALA A 101 -33.15 -14.52 13.41
N ASP A 102 -34.22 -15.31 13.52
CA ASP A 102 -34.37 -16.59 12.80
C ASP A 102 -34.39 -16.42 11.28
N GLN A 103 -34.72 -15.22 10.76
CA GLN A 103 -34.70 -14.92 9.33
C GLN A 103 -33.26 -14.95 8.77
N PHE A 104 -32.25 -14.88 9.63
CA PHE A 104 -30.84 -14.86 9.27
C PHE A 104 -30.11 -16.18 9.57
N ASP A 105 -30.83 -17.28 9.77
CA ASP A 105 -30.20 -18.59 9.85
C ASP A 105 -29.60 -19.04 8.51
N TYR A 106 -30.23 -18.64 7.42
CA TYR A 106 -29.75 -18.85 6.06
C TYR A 106 -29.50 -17.53 5.37
N ILE A 107 -28.26 -17.33 4.95
CA ILE A 107 -27.78 -16.07 4.36
C ILE A 107 -27.74 -16.19 2.83
N PRO A 108 -28.33 -15.25 2.07
CA PRO A 108 -28.18 -15.22 0.63
C PRO A 108 -26.73 -14.92 0.26
N CYS A 109 -26.10 -15.84 -0.47
CA CYS A 109 -24.70 -15.77 -0.87
C CYS A 109 -24.54 -15.96 -2.37
N ILE A 110 -23.55 -15.28 -2.95
CA ILE A 110 -23.01 -15.55 -4.28
C ILE A 110 -21.66 -16.25 -4.08
N VAL A 111 -21.54 -17.46 -4.60
CA VAL A 111 -20.29 -18.21 -4.52
C VAL A 111 -19.40 -17.83 -5.69
N ARG A 112 -18.22 -17.32 -5.40
CA ARG A 112 -17.15 -17.17 -6.39
C ARG A 112 -16.20 -18.34 -6.27
N SER A 113 -15.95 -19.00 -7.41
CA SER A 113 -14.88 -19.98 -7.53
C SER A 113 -13.56 -19.23 -7.69
N ILE A 114 -12.72 -19.26 -6.67
CA ILE A 114 -11.35 -18.80 -6.79
C ILE A 114 -10.58 -19.93 -7.47
N PRO A 115 -9.87 -19.68 -8.59
CA PRO A 115 -8.95 -20.66 -9.12
C PRO A 115 -7.90 -20.93 -8.02
N LYS A 116 -7.93 -22.09 -7.43
CA LYS A 116 -6.82 -22.56 -6.59
C LYS A 116 -5.62 -22.72 -7.51
N SER A 117 -4.87 -21.66 -7.75
CA SER A 117 -3.48 -21.79 -8.13
C SER A 117 -2.79 -22.54 -6.99
N ILE A 118 -1.94 -23.48 -7.34
CA ILE A 118 -1.32 -24.50 -6.49
C ILE A 118 -0.56 -23.93 -5.28
N GLU A 119 -0.37 -22.62 -5.24
CA GLU A 119 0.14 -21.82 -4.12
C GLU A 119 -0.90 -20.75 -3.81
N GLN A 120 -1.72 -21.00 -2.81
CA GLN A 120 -2.58 -20.01 -2.19
C GLN A 120 -1.65 -19.01 -1.48
N ASP A 121 -1.19 -18.01 -2.24
CA ASP A 121 -0.37 -16.94 -1.74
C ASP A 121 -1.34 -15.97 -1.02
N ASP A 122 -1.04 -15.58 0.23
CA ASP A 122 -1.83 -14.59 1.00
C ASP A 122 -2.18 -13.37 0.16
N LEU A 123 -1.33 -13.02 -0.82
CA LEU A 123 -1.53 -11.89 -1.72
C LEU A 123 -2.75 -12.03 -2.65
N THR A 124 -3.12 -13.24 -3.04
CA THR A 124 -4.32 -13.49 -3.86
C THR A 124 -5.59 -13.25 -3.04
N GLU A 125 -5.60 -13.64 -1.77
CA GLU A 125 -6.71 -13.37 -0.86
C GLU A 125 -6.88 -11.88 -0.59
N TYR A 126 -5.78 -11.14 -0.40
CA TYR A 126 -5.81 -9.69 -0.26
C TYR A 126 -6.33 -8.99 -1.53
N GLU A 127 -5.93 -9.44 -2.71
CA GLU A 127 -6.39 -8.88 -3.99
C GLU A 127 -7.92 -9.02 -4.11
N GLU A 128 -8.46 -10.20 -3.86
CA GLU A 128 -9.90 -10.44 -3.91
C GLU A 128 -10.68 -9.63 -2.87
N LEU A 129 -10.11 -9.50 -1.66
CA LEU A 129 -10.69 -8.72 -0.59
C LEU A 129 -10.76 -7.23 -0.97
N ILE A 130 -9.70 -6.69 -1.57
CA ILE A 130 -9.62 -5.31 -2.02
C ILE A 130 -10.59 -5.07 -3.19
N ASP A 131 -10.61 -5.96 -4.18
CA ASP A 131 -11.49 -5.85 -5.34
C ASP A 131 -12.97 -5.98 -4.94
N GLY A 132 -13.28 -6.86 -3.98
CA GLY A 132 -14.63 -6.99 -3.42
C GLY A 132 -15.11 -5.73 -2.69
N ASN A 133 -14.21 -4.88 -2.22
CA ASN A 133 -14.51 -3.65 -1.49
C ASN A 133 -14.29 -2.37 -2.33
N LEU A 134 -13.88 -2.48 -3.60
CA LEU A 134 -13.49 -1.32 -4.41
C LEU A 134 -14.62 -0.30 -4.58
N PHE A 135 -15.87 -0.75 -4.65
CA PHE A 135 -17.04 0.10 -4.94
C PHE A 135 -18.03 0.22 -3.79
N ASN A 136 -17.81 -0.44 -2.66
CA ASN A 136 -18.88 -0.69 -1.71
C ASN A 136 -19.05 0.34 -0.58
N ARG A 137 -18.10 1.28 -0.38
CA ARG A 137 -18.21 2.31 0.66
C ARG A 137 -17.16 3.43 0.54
N ASP A 138 -17.43 4.54 1.22
CA ASP A 138 -16.41 5.53 1.49
C ASP A 138 -15.37 4.95 2.46
N LYS A 139 -14.12 4.93 2.01
CA LYS A 139 -12.98 4.41 2.78
C LYS A 139 -12.29 5.56 3.51
N SER A 140 -11.85 5.31 4.73
CA SER A 140 -10.99 6.25 5.43
C SER A 140 -9.65 6.38 4.70
N GLU A 141 -8.93 7.49 4.92
CA GLU A 141 -7.61 7.70 4.33
C GLU A 141 -6.59 6.66 4.82
N ALA A 142 -6.75 6.18 6.06
CA ALA A 142 -5.93 5.11 6.60
C ALA A 142 -6.18 3.76 5.89
N GLU A 143 -7.45 3.43 5.61
CA GLU A 143 -7.80 2.24 4.83
C GLU A 143 -7.24 2.33 3.41
N ARG A 144 -7.32 3.51 2.79
CA ARG A 144 -6.70 3.76 1.46
C ARG A 144 -5.18 3.59 1.49
N ALA A 145 -4.53 4.01 2.59
CA ALA A 145 -3.09 3.82 2.75
C ALA A 145 -2.71 2.34 2.83
N LYS A 146 -3.46 1.54 3.59
CA LYS A 146 -3.26 0.08 3.68
C LYS A 146 -3.51 -0.63 2.35
N GLU A 147 -4.59 -0.27 1.66
CA GLU A 147 -4.86 -0.80 0.31
C GLU A 147 -3.75 -0.48 -0.68
N LEU A 148 -3.23 0.76 -0.67
CA LEU A 148 -2.12 1.17 -1.53
C LEU A 148 -0.88 0.31 -1.28
N GLU A 149 -0.55 0.07 -0.01
CA GLU A 149 0.60 -0.76 0.38
C GLU A 149 0.45 -2.19 -0.15
N LEU A 150 -0.72 -2.80 0.04
CA LEU A 150 -1.00 -4.15 -0.41
C LEU A 150 -1.00 -4.27 -1.94
N LYS A 151 -1.66 -3.34 -2.65
CA LYS A 151 -1.63 -3.28 -4.12
C LYS A 151 -0.20 -3.15 -4.65
N LYS A 152 0.62 -2.33 -3.99
CA LYS A 152 2.03 -2.20 -4.34
C LYS A 152 2.78 -3.52 -4.17
N LYS A 153 2.58 -4.21 -3.05
CA LYS A 153 3.16 -5.52 -2.75
C LYS A 153 2.76 -6.58 -3.79
N ILE A 154 1.48 -6.61 -4.16
CA ILE A 154 0.95 -7.49 -5.21
C ILE A 154 1.64 -7.22 -6.55
N LEU A 155 1.68 -5.96 -7.00
CA LEU A 155 2.30 -5.61 -8.28
C LEU A 155 3.81 -5.84 -8.31
N GLU A 156 4.52 -5.60 -7.20
CA GLU A 156 5.94 -5.91 -7.05
C GLU A 156 6.19 -7.42 -7.15
N THR A 157 5.34 -8.23 -6.51
CA THR A 157 5.44 -9.70 -6.57
C THR A 157 5.17 -10.22 -7.98
N ARG A 158 4.18 -9.68 -8.68
CA ARG A 158 3.91 -10.01 -10.09
C ARG A 158 5.10 -9.68 -10.99
N ARG A 159 5.75 -8.51 -10.79
CA ARG A 159 6.99 -8.16 -11.50
C ARG A 159 8.12 -9.16 -11.23
N LYS A 160 8.28 -9.59 -9.97
CA LYS A 160 9.28 -10.61 -9.60
C LYS A 160 9.00 -11.96 -10.23
N LYS A 161 7.74 -12.32 -10.42
CA LYS A 161 7.31 -13.55 -11.14
C LYS A 161 7.43 -13.42 -12.67
N GLY A 162 7.91 -12.29 -13.18
CA GLY A 162 8.14 -12.06 -14.63
C GLY A 162 6.91 -11.54 -15.39
N GLU A 163 5.83 -11.20 -14.70
CA GLU A 163 4.65 -10.61 -15.32
C GLU A 163 4.94 -9.17 -15.79
N ARG A 164 4.44 -8.83 -16.99
CA ARG A 164 4.62 -7.50 -17.55
C ARG A 164 3.67 -6.49 -16.88
N VAL A 165 4.18 -5.75 -15.89
CA VAL A 165 3.48 -4.62 -15.28
C VAL A 165 4.10 -3.32 -15.79
N PRO A 166 3.48 -2.66 -16.79
CA PRO A 166 4.06 -1.47 -17.42
C PRO A 166 3.92 -0.22 -16.54
N GLY A 167 4.83 0.73 -16.70
CA GLY A 167 4.74 2.03 -16.07
C GLY A 167 5.23 2.08 -14.60
N LYS A 168 4.93 3.19 -13.93
CA LYS A 168 5.27 3.40 -12.52
C LYS A 168 4.17 2.85 -11.63
N LEU A 169 4.51 2.04 -10.65
CA LEU A 169 3.55 1.36 -9.77
C LEU A 169 2.56 2.32 -9.11
N LEU A 170 3.04 3.46 -8.59
CA LEU A 170 2.16 4.44 -7.93
C LEU A 170 1.16 5.11 -8.89
N GLU A 171 1.52 5.30 -10.15
CA GLU A 171 0.61 5.85 -11.17
C GLU A 171 -0.50 4.84 -11.48
N LEU A 172 -0.14 3.55 -11.64
CA LEU A 172 -1.09 2.47 -11.87
C LEU A 172 -2.05 2.31 -10.68
N ILE A 173 -1.52 2.30 -9.46
CA ILE A 173 -2.32 2.15 -8.24
C ILE A 173 -3.24 3.36 -8.05
N ALA A 174 -2.75 4.58 -8.32
CA ALA A 174 -3.56 5.80 -8.21
C ALA A 174 -4.76 5.78 -9.16
N GLU A 175 -4.55 5.33 -10.41
CA GLU A 175 -5.62 5.19 -11.40
C GLU A 175 -6.65 4.13 -10.96
N ASP A 176 -6.19 2.98 -10.50
CA ASP A 176 -7.05 1.90 -10.02
C ASP A 176 -7.88 2.31 -8.78
N MET A 177 -7.25 2.97 -7.82
CA MET A 177 -7.91 3.48 -6.60
C MET A 177 -8.73 4.75 -6.84
N LYS A 178 -8.73 5.31 -8.05
CA LYS A 178 -9.40 6.57 -8.42
C LYS A 178 -9.00 7.76 -7.53
N ILE A 179 -7.71 7.83 -7.19
CA ILE A 179 -7.11 8.94 -6.44
C ILE A 179 -6.05 9.65 -7.28
N SER A 180 -5.69 10.87 -6.91
CA SER A 180 -4.61 11.55 -7.60
C SER A 180 -3.26 10.90 -7.31
N VAL A 181 -2.33 10.95 -8.28
CA VAL A 181 -0.95 10.47 -8.10
C VAL A 181 -0.26 11.19 -6.92
N HIS A 182 -0.64 12.46 -6.67
CA HIS A 182 -0.12 13.23 -5.54
C HIS A 182 -0.60 12.65 -4.20
N GLN A 183 -1.87 12.29 -4.10
CA GLN A 183 -2.42 11.62 -2.92
C GLN A 183 -1.78 10.26 -2.72
N ALA A 184 -1.63 9.44 -3.78
CA ALA A 184 -0.93 8.16 -3.70
C ALA A 184 0.51 8.30 -3.18
N LYS A 185 1.25 9.33 -3.62
CA LYS A 185 2.60 9.61 -3.11
C LYS A 185 2.62 10.00 -1.63
N LYS A 186 1.63 10.76 -1.14
CA LYS A 186 1.52 11.08 0.28
C LYS A 186 1.26 9.83 1.11
N LEU A 187 0.30 8.99 0.70
CA LEU A 187 -0.02 7.74 1.38
C LEU A 187 1.18 6.77 1.38
N ASP A 188 1.88 6.61 0.25
CA ASP A 188 3.11 5.79 0.18
C ASP A 188 4.21 6.31 1.11
N SER A 189 4.37 7.64 1.22
CA SER A 189 5.33 8.25 2.14
C SER A 189 4.97 7.96 3.61
N ILE A 190 3.69 8.06 3.98
CA ILE A 190 3.20 7.76 5.32
C ILE A 190 3.48 6.28 5.65
N ASN A 191 3.10 5.35 4.77
CA ASN A 191 3.33 3.91 4.98
C ASN A 191 4.81 3.57 5.21
N ARG A 192 5.71 4.20 4.46
CA ARG A 192 7.14 3.87 4.48
C ARG A 192 7.92 4.56 5.59
N ASN A 193 7.60 5.80 5.90
CA ASN A 193 8.46 6.67 6.66
C ASN A 193 7.86 7.10 8.00
N ALA A 194 6.54 6.99 8.20
CA ALA A 194 5.92 7.36 9.47
C ALA A 194 6.33 6.39 10.60
N SER A 195 6.48 6.93 11.81
CA SER A 195 6.67 6.12 13.01
C SER A 195 5.39 5.36 13.37
N GLU A 196 5.48 4.33 14.18
CA GLU A 196 4.30 3.53 14.56
C GLU A 196 3.28 4.37 15.34
N SER A 197 3.73 5.32 16.16
CA SER A 197 2.84 6.25 16.87
C SER A 197 2.09 7.18 15.91
N VAL A 198 2.76 7.70 14.87
CA VAL A 198 2.12 8.52 13.82
C VAL A 198 1.15 7.69 12.99
N LYS A 199 1.48 6.45 12.64
CA LYS A 199 0.57 5.53 11.92
C LYS A 199 -0.68 5.25 12.76
N THR A 200 -0.50 4.92 14.03
CA THR A 200 -1.63 4.68 14.96
C THR A 200 -2.55 5.90 15.07
N ALA A 201 -1.98 7.10 15.22
CA ALA A 201 -2.73 8.32 15.29
C ALA A 201 -3.49 8.63 13.97
N PHE A 202 -2.88 8.28 12.82
CA PHE A 202 -3.51 8.40 11.51
C PHE A 202 -4.65 7.38 11.33
N GLU A 203 -4.47 6.14 11.77
CA GLU A 203 -5.49 5.09 11.75
C GLU A 203 -6.70 5.42 12.62
N GLN A 204 -6.46 6.06 13.75
CA GLN A 204 -7.51 6.54 14.65
C GLN A 204 -8.23 7.80 14.15
N GLY A 205 -7.81 8.36 13.00
CA GLY A 205 -8.38 9.58 12.44
C GLY A 205 -8.00 10.87 13.19
N SER A 206 -7.08 10.79 14.15
CA SER A 206 -6.61 11.96 14.91
C SER A 206 -5.62 12.83 14.12
N LEU A 207 -5.09 12.31 13.00
CA LEU A 207 -4.24 13.02 12.05
C LEU A 207 -4.88 13.01 10.67
N SER A 208 -4.90 14.17 10.01
CA SER A 208 -5.23 14.24 8.59
C SER A 208 -4.08 13.68 7.74
N THR A 209 -4.36 13.30 6.48
CA THR A 209 -3.33 12.84 5.53
C THR A 209 -2.20 13.85 5.37
N ASP A 210 -2.51 15.16 5.33
CA ASP A 210 -1.49 16.21 5.20
C ASP A 210 -0.62 16.30 6.46
N ALA A 211 -1.20 16.18 7.64
CA ALA A 211 -0.47 16.18 8.91
C ALA A 211 0.44 14.94 9.02
N ALA A 212 -0.07 13.76 8.75
CA ALA A 212 0.70 12.52 8.75
C ALA A 212 1.83 12.54 7.70
N TYR A 213 1.57 13.14 6.52
CA TYR A 213 2.59 13.32 5.50
C TYR A 213 3.72 14.27 5.95
N GLU A 214 3.42 15.36 6.65
CA GLU A 214 4.46 16.24 7.19
C GLU A 214 5.35 15.49 8.22
N PHE A 215 4.76 14.68 9.08
CA PHE A 215 5.55 13.81 9.96
C PHE A 215 6.45 12.85 9.16
N SER A 216 5.92 12.20 8.12
CA SER A 216 6.67 11.21 7.33
C SER A 216 7.92 11.77 6.62
N ARG A 217 8.11 13.08 6.63
CA ARG A 217 9.25 13.78 5.99
C ARG A 217 10.43 14.01 6.93
N THR A 218 10.32 13.60 8.18
CA THR A 218 11.37 13.78 9.18
C THR A 218 11.77 12.42 9.79
N ASP A 219 12.79 12.40 10.62
CA ASP A 219 13.22 11.18 11.31
C ASP A 219 12.21 10.74 12.39
N LYS A 220 12.16 9.43 12.66
CA LYS A 220 11.14 8.83 13.54
C LYS A 220 11.19 9.37 14.98
N ALA A 221 12.39 9.69 15.50
CA ALA A 221 12.52 10.23 16.85
C ALA A 221 11.91 11.62 16.97
N THR A 222 12.14 12.49 15.97
CA THR A 222 11.51 13.82 15.88
C THR A 222 9.99 13.70 15.66
N GLN A 223 9.53 12.70 14.90
CA GLN A 223 8.09 12.45 14.73
C GLN A 223 7.41 12.17 16.08
N ASP A 224 7.97 11.24 16.85
CA ASP A 224 7.38 10.80 18.11
C ASP A 224 7.35 11.93 19.15
N GLU A 225 8.40 12.74 19.22
CA GLU A 225 8.48 13.86 20.15
C GLU A 225 7.53 14.99 19.76
N ALA A 226 7.52 15.38 18.48
CA ALA A 226 6.58 16.39 17.99
C ALA A 226 5.10 15.92 18.12
N LEU A 227 4.84 14.62 17.98
CA LEU A 227 3.49 14.08 18.21
C LEU A 227 3.09 14.18 19.69
N ARG A 228 4.03 13.97 20.65
CA ARG A 228 3.78 14.15 22.08
C ARG A 228 3.45 15.60 22.43
N GLN A 229 4.20 16.55 21.86
CA GLN A 229 3.92 17.99 22.07
C GLN A 229 2.53 18.40 21.59
N LEU A 230 2.01 17.71 20.57
CA LEU A 230 0.67 17.95 20.04
C LEU A 230 -0.41 17.09 20.71
N ALA A 231 -0.10 16.33 21.77
CA ALA A 231 -1.07 15.43 22.41
C ALA A 231 -2.31 16.17 22.93
N ASP A 232 -2.12 17.34 23.53
CA ASP A 232 -3.16 18.14 24.14
C ASP A 232 -3.84 19.13 23.16
N GLU A 233 -3.37 19.20 21.90
CA GLU A 233 -3.96 20.08 20.91
C GLU A 233 -5.25 19.49 20.33
N PRO A 234 -6.37 20.25 20.32
CA PRO A 234 -7.65 19.77 19.83
C PRO A 234 -7.67 19.52 18.32
N SER A 235 -6.73 20.11 17.58
CA SER A 235 -6.62 19.95 16.13
C SER A 235 -5.17 19.86 15.69
N LYS A 236 -4.76 18.66 15.29
CA LYS A 236 -3.39 18.37 14.78
C LYS A 236 -3.30 18.72 13.29
N THR A 237 -3.35 20.00 12.97
CA THR A 237 -3.25 20.47 11.59
C THR A 237 -1.82 20.29 11.05
N ALA A 238 -1.67 20.21 9.73
CA ALA A 238 -0.36 20.17 9.08
C ALA A 238 0.53 21.38 9.43
N LYS A 239 -0.09 22.55 9.72
CA LYS A 239 0.63 23.74 10.17
C LYS A 239 1.18 23.57 11.59
N ALA A 240 0.37 23.06 12.53
CA ALA A 240 0.80 22.78 13.90
C ALA A 240 1.92 21.75 13.91
N VAL A 241 1.79 20.68 13.12
CA VAL A 241 2.83 19.64 12.95
C VAL A 241 4.15 20.24 12.47
N ARG A 242 4.13 21.08 11.42
CA ARG A 242 5.35 21.74 10.94
C ARG A 242 6.01 22.61 12.00
N THR A 243 5.21 23.28 12.83
CA THR A 243 5.71 24.11 13.91
C THR A 243 6.38 23.27 14.99
N ALA A 244 5.73 22.21 15.45
CA ALA A 244 6.28 21.27 16.42
C ALA A 244 7.59 20.62 15.92
N ILE A 245 7.62 20.13 14.68
CA ILE A 245 8.83 19.58 14.07
C ILE A 245 9.98 20.60 14.04
N ARG A 246 9.70 21.87 13.74
CA ARG A 246 10.71 22.92 13.73
C ARG A 246 11.24 23.21 15.14
N GLN A 247 10.38 23.20 16.15
CA GLN A 247 10.80 23.37 17.54
C GLN A 247 11.74 22.27 17.96
N GLU A 248 11.38 21.00 17.71
CA GLU A 248 12.24 19.86 17.99
C GLU A 248 13.59 19.90 17.27
N GLN A 249 13.61 20.29 16.00
CA GLN A 249 14.85 20.44 15.23
C GLN A 249 15.73 21.58 15.72
N ASN A 250 15.15 22.61 16.35
CA ASN A 250 15.90 23.72 16.93
C ASN A 250 16.39 23.42 18.34
N GLU A 251 15.67 22.60 19.13
CA GLU A 251 16.02 22.18 20.49
C GLU A 251 17.05 21.04 20.49
N LYS A 252 17.11 20.20 19.46
CA LYS A 252 18.22 19.26 19.31
C LYS A 252 19.51 20.07 19.19
N PRO A 253 20.52 19.83 20.06
CA PRO A 253 21.82 20.47 19.91
C PRO A 253 22.24 20.18 18.48
N LYS A 254 22.34 21.25 17.68
CA LYS A 254 22.88 21.13 16.33
C LYS A 254 24.16 20.34 16.49
N PRO A 255 24.31 19.19 15.78
CA PRO A 255 25.62 18.55 15.76
C PRO A 255 26.59 19.69 15.49
N PRO A 256 27.71 19.81 16.25
CA PRO A 256 28.61 20.94 16.11
C PRO A 256 28.70 21.16 14.63
N LYS A 257 28.27 22.35 14.16
CA LYS A 257 28.43 22.70 12.76
C LYS A 257 29.87 22.35 12.52
N GLU A 258 30.14 21.26 11.83
CA GLU A 258 31.39 21.21 11.11
C GLU A 258 31.39 22.57 10.48
N THR A 259 32.22 23.42 11.05
CA THR A 259 32.50 24.74 10.49
C THR A 259 32.62 24.43 9.03
N LYS A 260 31.58 24.83 8.24
CA LYS A 260 31.72 24.80 6.80
C LYS A 260 32.99 25.59 6.64
N THR A 261 34.07 24.89 6.56
CA THR A 261 35.30 25.44 5.96
C THR A 261 34.77 26.19 4.78
N PRO A 262 35.01 27.54 4.72
CA PRO A 262 34.47 28.35 3.64
C PRO A 262 34.61 27.51 2.41
N LYS A 263 33.49 27.30 1.66
CA LYS A 263 33.50 26.54 0.40
C LYS A 263 34.85 26.78 -0.19
N PRO A 264 35.71 25.80 -0.35
CA PRO A 264 37.00 26.09 -0.97
C PRO A 264 36.60 26.77 -2.29
N THR A 265 36.94 28.00 -2.44
CA THR A 265 37.09 28.62 -3.76
C THR A 265 37.76 27.54 -4.55
N GLU A 266 37.10 26.99 -5.57
CA GLU A 266 37.50 25.83 -6.35
C GLU A 266 39.01 25.66 -6.33
N SER A 267 39.52 24.99 -5.28
CA SER A 267 40.88 24.53 -5.27
C SER A 267 40.87 23.39 -6.26
N VAL A 268 41.47 23.66 -7.42
CA VAL A 268 41.79 22.65 -8.42
C VAL A 268 42.21 21.39 -7.67
N PRO A 269 41.50 20.25 -7.82
CA PRO A 269 41.81 19.04 -7.08
C PRO A 269 43.28 18.72 -7.30
N ASN A 270 44.03 18.55 -6.22
CA ASN A 270 45.45 18.22 -6.27
C ASN A 270 45.62 16.98 -7.14
N ASN A 271 46.65 16.92 -7.97
CA ASN A 271 46.97 15.76 -8.82
C ASN A 271 46.92 14.42 -8.07
N CYS A 272 47.15 14.44 -6.76
CA CYS A 272 47.05 13.28 -5.86
C CYS A 272 45.58 12.82 -5.67
N GLU A 273 44.61 13.70 -5.59
CA GLU A 273 43.19 13.32 -5.44
C GLU A 273 42.61 12.79 -6.75
N VAL A 274 43.00 13.34 -7.89
CA VAL A 274 42.64 12.85 -9.22
C VAL A 274 43.22 11.47 -9.45
N SER A 275 44.47 11.23 -9.08
CA SER A 275 45.14 9.93 -9.19
C SER A 275 44.45 8.87 -8.31
N ALA A 276 44.07 9.21 -7.07
CA ALA A 276 43.37 8.32 -6.17
C ALA A 276 41.95 7.99 -6.68
N TYR A 277 41.28 8.94 -7.35
CA TYR A 277 39.98 8.71 -7.97
C TYR A 277 40.07 7.78 -9.17
N LEU A 278 41.05 8.00 -10.05
CA LEU A 278 41.32 7.14 -11.23
C LEU A 278 41.67 5.71 -10.78
N SER A 279 42.47 5.54 -9.75
CA SER A 279 42.83 4.22 -9.21
C SER A 279 41.58 3.45 -8.72
N ARG A 280 40.60 4.15 -8.10
CA ARG A 280 39.32 3.54 -7.70
C ARG A 280 38.45 3.13 -8.88
N ILE A 281 38.47 3.91 -9.99
CA ILE A 281 37.74 3.56 -11.21
C ILE A 281 38.35 2.33 -11.83
N ILE A 282 39.68 2.26 -11.96
CA ILE A 282 40.42 1.09 -12.52
C ILE A 282 40.09 -0.17 -11.72
N ALA A 283 40.18 -0.11 -10.38
CA ALA A 283 39.86 -1.26 -9.53
C ALA A 283 38.39 -1.71 -9.61
N LYS A 284 37.45 -0.83 -10.00
CA LYS A 284 36.06 -1.21 -10.29
C LYS A 284 35.92 -1.86 -11.66
N LEU A 285 36.64 -1.35 -12.68
CA LEU A 285 36.62 -1.88 -14.03
C LEU A 285 37.19 -3.29 -14.12
N GLU A 286 38.23 -3.60 -13.35
CA GLU A 286 38.83 -4.94 -13.25
C GLU A 286 37.84 -6.01 -12.72
N LYS A 287 36.80 -5.61 -12.05
CA LYS A 287 35.76 -6.48 -11.44
C LYS A 287 34.51 -6.65 -12.29
N ILE A 288 34.42 -5.97 -13.42
CA ILE A 288 33.20 -5.93 -14.24
C ILE A 288 33.52 -6.58 -15.61
N THR A 289 32.71 -7.57 -15.98
CA THR A 289 32.76 -8.14 -17.35
C THR A 289 31.82 -7.30 -18.22
N LEU A 290 32.36 -6.53 -19.15
CA LEU A 290 31.61 -5.70 -20.08
C LEU A 290 31.20 -6.48 -21.33
N THR A 291 30.01 -6.22 -21.86
CA THR A 291 29.63 -6.65 -23.20
C THR A 291 30.38 -5.83 -24.26
N ASN A 292 30.47 -6.33 -25.51
CA ASN A 292 31.16 -5.61 -26.60
C ASN A 292 30.61 -4.19 -26.81
N GLU A 293 29.29 -3.98 -26.75
CA GLU A 293 28.68 -2.65 -26.85
C GLU A 293 29.06 -1.72 -25.69
N GLN A 294 29.05 -2.24 -24.47
CA GLN A 294 29.47 -1.49 -23.29
C GLN A 294 30.93 -1.12 -23.31
N ALA A 295 31.77 -2.00 -23.82
CA ALA A 295 33.21 -1.75 -24.00
C ALA A 295 33.46 -0.64 -25.05
N HIS A 296 32.75 -0.66 -26.17
CA HIS A 296 32.83 0.39 -27.18
C HIS A 296 32.38 1.77 -26.66
N GLU A 297 31.27 1.83 -25.93
CA GLU A 297 30.80 3.09 -25.35
C GLU A 297 31.76 3.60 -24.26
N MET A 298 32.32 2.72 -23.43
CA MET A 298 33.34 3.05 -22.45
C MET A 298 34.59 3.63 -23.07
N ASN A 299 35.12 2.98 -24.13
CA ASN A 299 36.29 3.44 -24.84
C ASN A 299 36.08 4.81 -25.48
N ARG A 300 34.89 5.06 -26.05
CA ARG A 300 34.54 6.39 -26.59
C ARG A 300 34.59 7.48 -25.55
N ARG A 301 34.08 7.21 -24.32
CA ARG A 301 34.08 8.15 -23.19
C ARG A 301 35.48 8.38 -22.64
N LEU A 302 36.29 7.35 -22.55
CA LEU A 302 37.67 7.45 -22.10
C LEU A 302 38.54 8.24 -23.08
N SER A 303 38.38 8.05 -24.41
CA SER A 303 39.06 8.85 -25.44
C SER A 303 38.72 10.35 -25.29
N ALA A 304 37.48 10.72 -25.00
CA ALA A 304 37.12 12.11 -24.76
C ALA A 304 37.82 12.70 -23.52
N VAL A 305 38.10 11.89 -22.50
CA VAL A 305 38.87 12.30 -21.33
C VAL A 305 40.35 12.45 -21.64
N GLU A 306 40.91 11.56 -22.47
CA GLU A 306 42.31 11.68 -22.96
C GLU A 306 42.51 12.96 -23.77
N ASP A 307 41.61 13.25 -24.73
CA ASP A 307 41.63 14.47 -25.53
C ASP A 307 41.60 15.74 -24.65
N TYR A 308 40.78 15.70 -23.57
CA TYR A 308 40.71 16.81 -22.61
C TYR A 308 42.00 16.97 -21.80
N LEU A 309 42.63 15.87 -21.38
CA LEU A 309 43.89 15.89 -20.64
C LEU A 309 45.05 16.38 -21.50
N ASP A 310 45.05 16.06 -22.79
CA ASP A 310 46.08 16.52 -23.73
C ASP A 310 45.95 18.04 -24.00
N GLN A 311 44.72 18.60 -24.01
CA GLN A 311 44.50 20.01 -24.09
C GLN A 311 45.05 20.79 -22.88
N ILE A 312 44.99 20.20 -21.67
CA ILE A 312 45.52 20.81 -20.45
C ILE A 312 47.06 20.84 -20.42
N LYS A 313 47.72 19.85 -21.05
CA LYS A 313 49.19 19.80 -21.14
C LYS A 313 49.80 20.88 -22.03
N THR A 314 49.00 21.51 -22.88
CA THR A 314 49.44 22.49 -23.86
C THR A 314 49.30 23.95 -23.37
N VAL A 315 48.91 24.16 -22.13
CA VAL A 315 48.91 25.46 -21.41
C VAL A 315 49.97 25.45 -20.33
#